data_2edc215b7a2e7eb8bc5f7cfbdeae0770
#
_entry.id   2edc215b7a2e7eb8bc5f7cfbdeae0770
#
_cell.length_a   1.000
_cell.length_b   1.000
_cell.length_c   1.000
_cell.angle_alpha   90.00
_cell.angle_beta   90.00
_cell.angle_gamma   90.00
#
_symmetry.space_group_name_H-M   'P 1'
#
loop_
_entity.id
_entity.type
_entity.pdbx_description
1 polymer ?
#
loop_
_entity_poly.entity_id
_entity_poly.type
_entity_poly.pdbx_seq_one_letter_code
_entity_poly.pdbx_strand_id
1 'polypeptide(L)'
;MGNTPTTHIFKMAMGKLPGGINMEQSVDNEWFCLRFMHHLGFDVAHAEIEVFGEQKVLVVERFDRYTDEDGQILRISQEDMCQALGRAGQSKYEDKGGPGAFEISDLLATSQQGLKDQQVFFLSQYVFWLLCAIDDHAKNFSVYLDASGYWLTPIYDVLSAYPTLGKIQPKKAKMAMRVKSKNSHYHWHKILPRHWPNHAKFSGLSPDIAQELIGAINEEFQGALDKTWADAPDHFHRETGEQITKGVLDLARKKLLI
;
A
#
# COMPACT_ATOMS: atom_id res chain seq x y z
N MET A 1 14.03 -29.57 -14.91
CA MET A 1 13.37 -28.32 -14.50
C MET A 1 14.39 -27.20 -14.69
N GLY A 2 14.04 -26.14 -15.40
CA GLY A 2 14.95 -25.01 -15.64
C GLY A 2 15.25 -24.25 -14.35
N ASN A 3 16.46 -23.68 -14.24
CA ASN A 3 16.88 -22.86 -13.12
C ASN A 3 16.48 -21.36 -13.28
N THR A 4 15.65 -21.05 -14.27
CA THR A 4 15.22 -19.67 -14.55
C THR A 4 14.30 -19.16 -13.44
N PRO A 5 14.58 -18.02 -12.80
CA PRO A 5 13.71 -17.43 -11.80
C PRO A 5 12.34 -17.06 -12.40
N THR A 6 11.30 -17.15 -11.60
CA THR A 6 9.98 -16.63 -11.99
C THR A 6 10.00 -15.11 -12.04
N THR A 7 9.37 -14.52 -13.05
CA THR A 7 9.28 -13.06 -13.27
C THR A 7 7.98 -12.47 -12.79
N HIS A 8 6.95 -13.27 -12.57
CA HIS A 8 5.63 -12.84 -12.15
C HIS A 8 5.10 -13.67 -10.99
N ILE A 9 4.18 -13.08 -10.24
CA ILE A 9 3.38 -13.73 -9.20
C ILE A 9 1.92 -13.73 -9.66
N PHE A 10 1.27 -14.89 -9.65
CA PHE A 10 -0.15 -15.02 -9.96
C PHE A 10 -0.93 -15.12 -8.64
N LYS A 11 -1.72 -14.08 -8.35
CA LYS A 11 -2.58 -14.04 -7.16
C LYS A 11 -4.01 -14.37 -7.58
N MET A 12 -4.53 -15.47 -7.06
CA MET A 12 -5.95 -15.81 -7.17
C MET A 12 -6.78 -15.06 -6.14
N ALA A 13 -8.09 -14.95 -6.38
CA ALA A 13 -9.01 -14.39 -5.41
C ALA A 13 -8.91 -15.12 -4.06
N MET A 14 -8.91 -14.36 -2.96
CA MET A 14 -8.80 -14.90 -1.60
C MET A 14 -10.05 -15.70 -1.17
N GLY A 15 -11.18 -15.53 -1.88
CA GLY A 15 -12.43 -16.18 -1.57
C GLY A 15 -13.07 -15.67 -0.26
N LYS A 16 -13.76 -16.57 0.44
CA LYS A 16 -14.44 -16.24 1.70
C LYS A 16 -13.51 -16.51 2.89
N LEU A 17 -13.20 -15.45 3.64
CA LEU A 17 -12.38 -15.51 4.84
C LEU A 17 -13.23 -15.89 6.08
N PRO A 18 -12.58 -16.36 7.18
CA PRO A 18 -13.22 -16.55 8.46
C PRO A 18 -14.00 -15.31 8.92
N GLY A 19 -15.18 -15.51 9.53
CA GLY A 19 -16.07 -14.40 9.91
C GLY A 19 -16.99 -13.91 8.80
N GLY A 20 -17.00 -14.57 7.62
CA GLY A 20 -17.91 -14.29 6.52
C GLY A 20 -17.53 -13.06 5.69
N ILE A 21 -16.28 -12.61 5.77
CA ILE A 21 -15.72 -11.54 4.94
C ILE A 21 -15.53 -12.12 3.53
N ASN A 22 -16.22 -11.55 2.55
CA ASN A 22 -16.08 -11.96 1.15
C ASN A 22 -14.95 -11.18 0.47
N MET A 23 -13.91 -11.89 0.02
CA MET A 23 -12.75 -11.38 -0.72
C MET A 23 -12.64 -12.01 -2.12
N GLU A 24 -13.77 -12.48 -2.68
CA GLU A 24 -13.81 -13.04 -4.04
C GLU A 24 -13.39 -12.04 -5.11
N GLN A 25 -13.47 -10.74 -4.82
CA GLN A 25 -13.03 -9.67 -5.70
C GLN A 25 -11.69 -9.04 -5.27
N SER A 26 -10.86 -9.78 -4.53
CA SER A 26 -9.55 -9.27 -4.07
C SER A 26 -8.59 -8.94 -5.23
N VAL A 27 -8.68 -9.65 -6.35
CA VAL A 27 -7.94 -9.37 -7.58
C VAL A 27 -8.24 -7.95 -8.10
N ASP A 28 -9.51 -7.63 -8.24
CA ASP A 28 -9.98 -6.32 -8.73
C ASP A 28 -9.67 -5.20 -7.73
N ASN A 29 -9.79 -5.51 -6.43
CA ASN A 29 -9.50 -4.58 -5.35
C ASN A 29 -8.02 -4.17 -5.33
N GLU A 30 -7.11 -5.15 -5.36
CA GLU A 30 -5.67 -4.88 -5.35
C GLU A 30 -5.25 -4.13 -6.62
N TRP A 31 -5.75 -4.56 -7.79
CA TRP A 31 -5.50 -3.87 -9.04
C TRP A 31 -5.91 -2.39 -8.97
N PHE A 32 -7.14 -2.11 -8.52
CA PHE A 32 -7.66 -0.74 -8.43
C PHE A 32 -6.84 0.12 -7.47
N CYS A 33 -6.48 -0.40 -6.30
CA CYS A 33 -5.69 0.32 -5.33
C CYS A 33 -4.28 0.63 -5.84
N LEU A 34 -3.59 -0.33 -6.47
CA LEU A 34 -2.26 -0.11 -7.04
C LEU A 34 -2.32 0.88 -8.20
N ARG A 35 -3.30 0.76 -9.11
CA ARG A 35 -3.47 1.68 -10.23
C ARG A 35 -3.77 3.12 -9.75
N PHE A 36 -4.60 3.26 -8.73
CA PHE A 36 -4.88 4.57 -8.12
C PHE A 36 -3.61 5.19 -7.51
N MET A 37 -2.83 4.42 -6.77
CA MET A 37 -1.56 4.90 -6.21
C MET A 37 -0.55 5.26 -7.30
N HIS A 38 -0.49 4.49 -8.39
CA HIS A 38 0.32 4.82 -9.56
C HIS A 38 -0.03 6.20 -10.11
N HIS A 39 -1.32 6.48 -10.30
CA HIS A 39 -1.79 7.77 -10.81
C HIS A 39 -1.62 8.93 -9.83
N LEU A 40 -1.40 8.65 -8.54
CA LEU A 40 -0.95 9.63 -7.53
C LEU A 40 0.58 9.83 -7.54
N GLY A 41 1.31 9.16 -8.45
CA GLY A 41 2.77 9.32 -8.60
C GLY A 41 3.62 8.39 -7.75
N PHE A 42 3.03 7.38 -7.09
CA PHE A 42 3.83 6.36 -6.41
C PHE A 42 4.45 5.37 -7.39
N ASP A 43 5.67 4.94 -7.07
CA ASP A 43 6.22 3.73 -7.66
C ASP A 43 5.55 2.53 -7.01
N VAL A 44 4.84 1.73 -7.83
CA VAL A 44 4.05 0.59 -7.39
C VAL A 44 4.41 -0.66 -8.20
N ALA A 45 4.24 -1.83 -7.62
CA ALA A 45 4.37 -3.08 -8.36
C ALA A 45 3.42 -3.09 -9.55
N HIS A 46 3.95 -3.33 -10.75
CA HIS A 46 3.13 -3.45 -11.96
C HIS A 46 2.23 -4.68 -11.87
N ALA A 47 0.94 -4.48 -12.02
CA ALA A 47 -0.06 -5.53 -11.85
C ALA A 47 -1.19 -5.39 -12.86
N GLU A 48 -1.53 -6.49 -13.53
CA GLU A 48 -2.61 -6.57 -14.50
C GLU A 48 -3.58 -7.70 -14.14
N ILE A 49 -4.85 -7.51 -14.49
CA ILE A 49 -5.85 -8.56 -14.35
C ILE A 49 -5.83 -9.41 -15.62
N GLU A 50 -5.65 -10.71 -15.47
CA GLU A 50 -5.67 -11.66 -16.56
C GLU A 50 -6.69 -12.76 -16.32
N VAL A 51 -7.19 -13.36 -17.41
CA VAL A 51 -8.15 -14.45 -17.37
C VAL A 51 -7.62 -15.66 -18.12
N PHE A 52 -7.36 -16.74 -17.40
CA PHE A 52 -6.91 -18.02 -17.95
C PHE A 52 -8.05 -19.02 -17.87
N GLY A 53 -8.75 -19.23 -19.00
CA GLY A 53 -9.97 -20.03 -19.03
C GLY A 53 -11.07 -19.36 -18.18
N GLU A 54 -11.48 -20.00 -17.11
CA GLU A 54 -12.49 -19.45 -16.15
C GLU A 54 -11.83 -18.73 -14.94
N GLN A 55 -10.50 -18.77 -14.84
CA GLN A 55 -9.78 -18.28 -13.66
C GLN A 55 -9.27 -16.87 -13.88
N LYS A 56 -9.83 -15.90 -13.16
CA LYS A 56 -9.32 -14.54 -13.05
C LYS A 56 -8.19 -14.49 -12.02
N VAL A 57 -7.08 -13.85 -12.36
CA VAL A 57 -5.91 -13.69 -11.51
C VAL A 57 -5.35 -12.27 -11.61
N LEU A 58 -4.69 -11.82 -10.56
CA LEU A 58 -3.79 -10.66 -10.63
C LEU A 58 -2.40 -11.17 -10.97
N VAL A 59 -1.88 -10.73 -12.10
CA VAL A 59 -0.52 -10.99 -12.55
C VAL A 59 0.34 -9.81 -12.11
N VAL A 60 1.19 -10.05 -11.11
CA VAL A 60 2.08 -9.02 -10.58
C VAL A 60 3.50 -9.26 -11.08
N GLU A 61 4.07 -8.27 -11.75
CA GLU A 61 5.46 -8.31 -12.15
C GLU A 61 6.37 -8.19 -10.93
N ARG A 62 7.39 -9.03 -10.87
CA ARG A 62 8.34 -9.02 -9.76
C ARG A 62 9.37 -7.93 -9.96
N PHE A 63 9.29 -6.88 -9.18
CA PHE A 63 10.23 -5.76 -9.18
C PHE A 63 11.66 -6.16 -8.74
N ASP A 64 11.82 -7.31 -8.08
CA ASP A 64 13.12 -7.86 -7.68
C ASP A 64 13.74 -8.78 -8.76
N ARG A 65 13.36 -8.58 -10.02
CA ARG A 65 13.90 -9.28 -11.19
C ARG A 65 14.34 -8.27 -12.24
N TYR A 66 15.46 -8.55 -12.88
CA TYR A 66 15.87 -7.82 -14.06
C TYR A 66 16.56 -8.78 -15.05
N THR A 67 16.53 -8.42 -16.31
CA THR A 67 17.22 -9.17 -17.37
C THR A 67 18.52 -8.45 -17.68
N ASP A 68 19.65 -9.16 -17.61
CA ASP A 68 20.96 -8.63 -17.96
C ASP A 68 21.16 -8.55 -19.49
N GLU A 69 22.34 -8.07 -19.91
CA GLU A 69 22.70 -7.92 -21.32
C GLU A 69 22.75 -9.25 -22.08
N ASP A 70 22.98 -10.36 -21.38
CA ASP A 70 23.02 -11.73 -21.94
C ASP A 70 21.64 -12.39 -21.96
N GLY A 71 20.57 -11.68 -21.53
CA GLY A 71 19.21 -12.20 -21.48
C GLY A 71 18.94 -13.10 -20.27
N GLN A 72 19.82 -13.11 -19.26
CA GLN A 72 19.62 -13.90 -18.05
C GLN A 72 18.77 -13.12 -17.04
N ILE A 73 17.81 -13.82 -16.40
CA ILE A 73 16.98 -13.23 -15.35
C ILE A 73 17.73 -13.33 -14.03
N LEU A 74 18.09 -12.18 -13.51
CA LEU A 74 18.79 -12.03 -12.23
C LEU A 74 17.83 -11.56 -11.13
N ARG A 75 18.26 -11.75 -9.88
CA ARG A 75 17.51 -11.35 -8.68
C ARG A 75 18.20 -10.19 -7.99
N ILE A 76 17.44 -9.16 -7.64
CA ILE A 76 17.87 -8.14 -6.70
C ILE A 76 17.52 -8.64 -5.29
N SER A 77 18.47 -8.57 -4.37
CA SER A 77 18.21 -8.92 -2.98
C SER A 77 17.22 -7.93 -2.38
N GLN A 78 16.27 -8.44 -1.60
CA GLN A 78 15.30 -7.61 -0.89
C GLN A 78 14.95 -8.23 0.48
N GLU A 79 14.54 -7.37 1.40
CA GLU A 79 14.01 -7.74 2.71
C GLU A 79 12.74 -6.97 2.99
N ASP A 80 11.70 -7.63 3.54
CA ASP A 80 10.56 -6.91 4.10
C ASP A 80 10.95 -6.21 5.41
N MET A 81 10.17 -5.22 5.87
CA MET A 81 10.51 -4.43 7.05
C MET A 81 10.56 -5.25 8.35
N CYS A 82 9.93 -6.42 8.41
CA CYS A 82 10.14 -7.32 9.54
C CYS A 82 11.54 -7.93 9.50
N GLN A 83 12.03 -8.34 8.32
CA GLN A 83 13.36 -8.89 8.14
C GLN A 83 14.43 -7.81 8.38
N ALA A 84 14.28 -6.65 7.73
CA ALA A 84 15.23 -5.53 7.86
C ALA A 84 15.39 -5.02 9.31
N LEU A 85 14.32 -5.11 10.12
CA LEU A 85 14.31 -4.71 11.54
C LEU A 85 14.50 -5.90 12.51
N GLY A 86 14.85 -7.09 12.01
CA GLY A 86 15.12 -8.26 12.84
C GLY A 86 13.90 -8.77 13.62
N ARG A 87 12.69 -8.59 13.10
CA ARG A 87 11.46 -9.06 13.73
C ARG A 87 10.98 -10.37 13.12
N ALA A 88 10.40 -11.23 13.95
CA ALA A 88 9.78 -12.45 13.46
C ALA A 88 8.58 -12.12 12.56
N GLY A 89 8.45 -12.77 11.40
CA GLY A 89 7.38 -12.49 10.43
C GLY A 89 5.93 -12.71 10.95
N GLN A 90 5.78 -13.41 12.08
CA GLN A 90 4.49 -13.56 12.78
C GLN A 90 4.08 -12.27 13.50
N SER A 91 5.03 -11.41 13.86
CA SER A 91 4.82 -10.11 14.53
C SER A 91 4.77 -8.97 13.50
N LYS A 92 3.93 -9.10 12.46
CA LYS A 92 3.86 -8.12 11.37
C LYS A 92 3.04 -6.87 11.70
N TYR A 93 2.17 -6.92 12.71
CA TYR A 93 1.34 -5.79 13.14
C TYR A 93 1.97 -5.05 14.31
N GLU A 94 1.95 -3.72 14.26
CA GLU A 94 2.53 -2.87 15.30
C GLU A 94 1.86 -3.10 16.68
N ASP A 95 0.53 -3.26 16.73
CA ASP A 95 -0.21 -3.51 17.99
C ASP A 95 0.07 -4.90 18.58
N LYS A 96 0.80 -5.76 17.88
CA LYS A 96 1.27 -7.10 18.31
C LYS A 96 2.79 -7.17 18.47
N GLY A 97 3.47 -6.03 18.54
CA GLY A 97 4.92 -5.96 18.74
C GLY A 97 5.75 -6.03 17.45
N GLY A 98 5.12 -5.89 16.29
CA GLY A 98 5.79 -5.73 15.00
C GLY A 98 6.32 -4.32 14.78
N PRO A 99 7.08 -4.11 13.69
CA PRO A 99 7.56 -2.80 13.32
C PRO A 99 6.43 -1.81 13.13
N GLY A 100 6.57 -0.63 13.75
CA GLY A 100 5.67 0.48 13.57
C GLY A 100 6.21 1.52 12.59
N ALA A 101 5.37 2.52 12.29
CA ALA A 101 5.71 3.56 11.35
C ALA A 101 7.02 4.28 11.66
N PHE A 102 7.36 4.47 12.94
CA PHE A 102 8.57 5.22 13.33
C PHE A 102 9.83 4.40 13.15
N GLU A 103 9.82 3.11 13.55
CA GLU A 103 10.97 2.22 13.35
C GLU A 103 11.30 2.07 11.86
N ILE A 104 10.26 1.97 11.02
CA ILE A 104 10.42 1.90 9.56
C ILE A 104 10.96 3.24 9.03
N SER A 105 10.42 4.37 9.46
CA SER A 105 10.89 5.69 9.03
C SER A 105 12.32 5.96 9.46
N ASP A 106 12.71 5.55 10.68
CA ASP A 106 14.08 5.67 11.19
C ASP A 106 15.07 4.82 10.36
N LEU A 107 14.67 3.60 9.98
CA LEU A 107 15.44 2.78 9.06
C LEU A 107 15.60 3.50 7.71
N LEU A 108 14.50 3.95 7.11
CA LEU A 108 14.52 4.62 5.81
C LEU A 108 15.31 5.93 5.81
N ALA A 109 15.42 6.63 6.95
CA ALA A 109 16.25 7.84 7.07
C ALA A 109 17.72 7.61 6.72
N THR A 110 18.20 6.37 6.88
CA THR A 110 19.60 5.98 6.60
C THR A 110 19.76 5.19 5.30
N SER A 111 18.69 5.11 4.50
CA SER A 111 18.75 4.52 3.15
C SER A 111 19.52 5.43 2.18
N GLN A 112 19.87 4.92 1.01
CA GLN A 112 20.55 5.70 -0.04
C GLN A 112 19.73 6.90 -0.52
N GLN A 113 18.39 6.83 -0.43
CA GLN A 113 17.46 7.89 -0.82
C GLN A 113 16.79 8.55 0.41
N GLY A 114 17.26 8.26 1.62
CA GLY A 114 16.86 8.75 2.93
C GLY A 114 15.55 9.54 2.99
N LEU A 115 15.63 10.87 2.82
CA LEU A 115 14.47 11.74 2.90
C LEU A 115 13.36 11.37 1.89
N LYS A 116 13.72 10.97 0.68
CA LYS A 116 12.73 10.58 -0.35
C LYS A 116 11.98 9.32 0.08
N ASP A 117 12.70 8.30 0.57
CA ASP A 117 12.09 7.05 1.04
C ASP A 117 11.17 7.29 2.24
N GLN A 118 11.58 8.15 3.19
CA GLN A 118 10.73 8.57 4.30
C GLN A 118 9.44 9.28 3.82
N GLN A 119 9.55 10.17 2.83
CA GLN A 119 8.41 10.89 2.27
C GLN A 119 7.45 9.94 1.57
N VAL A 120 7.95 9.03 0.72
CA VAL A 120 7.14 8.01 0.04
C VAL A 120 6.43 7.12 1.06
N PHE A 121 7.14 6.63 2.07
CA PHE A 121 6.56 5.81 3.13
C PHE A 121 5.48 6.56 3.93
N PHE A 122 5.72 7.81 4.32
CA PHE A 122 4.74 8.65 5.02
C PHE A 122 3.49 8.88 4.17
N LEU A 123 3.67 9.25 2.89
CA LEU A 123 2.55 9.48 1.97
C LEU A 123 1.76 8.23 1.67
N SER A 124 2.43 7.07 1.55
CA SER A 124 1.72 5.80 1.35
C SER A 124 0.77 5.50 2.52
N GLN A 125 1.19 5.75 3.77
CA GLN A 125 0.32 5.59 4.93
C GLN A 125 -0.89 6.54 4.90
N TYR A 126 -0.71 7.78 4.39
CA TYR A 126 -1.81 8.71 4.19
C TYR A 126 -2.81 8.20 3.14
N VAL A 127 -2.31 7.71 2.00
CA VAL A 127 -3.16 7.13 0.95
C VAL A 127 -3.83 5.83 1.41
N PHE A 128 -3.15 5.00 2.19
CA PHE A 128 -3.76 3.81 2.81
C PHE A 128 -4.93 4.17 3.73
N TRP A 129 -4.79 5.26 4.48
CA TRP A 129 -5.92 5.77 5.26
C TRP A 129 -7.07 6.24 4.38
N LEU A 130 -6.82 6.94 3.25
CA LEU A 130 -7.84 7.32 2.27
C LEU A 130 -8.53 6.09 1.68
N LEU A 131 -7.78 5.08 1.28
CA LEU A 131 -8.26 3.81 0.72
C LEU A 131 -8.92 2.90 1.78
N CYS A 132 -8.85 3.23 3.07
CA CYS A 132 -9.18 2.28 4.14
C CYS A 132 -8.43 0.95 3.99
N ALA A 133 -7.19 0.99 3.54
CA ALA A 133 -6.29 -0.16 3.43
C ALA A 133 -5.75 -0.47 4.84
N ILE A 134 -6.41 -1.38 5.54
CA ILE A 134 -6.22 -1.60 6.97
C ILE A 134 -5.25 -2.75 7.29
N ASP A 135 -4.82 -3.50 6.29
CA ASP A 135 -3.88 -4.63 6.44
C ASP A 135 -2.45 -4.32 5.97
N ASP A 136 -2.14 -3.06 5.69
CA ASP A 136 -0.83 -2.62 5.21
C ASP A 136 0.20 -2.57 6.35
N HIS A 137 0.70 -3.76 6.69
CA HIS A 137 1.63 -4.00 7.79
C HIS A 137 3.10 -3.98 7.33
N ALA A 138 4.05 -4.16 8.26
CA ALA A 138 5.48 -4.11 7.99
C ALA A 138 5.98 -5.06 6.89
N LYS A 139 5.28 -6.16 6.62
CA LYS A 139 5.65 -7.06 5.52
C LYS A 139 5.18 -6.60 4.13
N ASN A 140 4.35 -5.55 4.05
CA ASN A 140 3.91 -4.95 2.79
C ASN A 140 4.81 -3.77 2.37
N PHE A 141 5.96 -3.62 3.04
CA PHE A 141 7.04 -2.72 2.66
C PHE A 141 8.35 -3.50 2.65
N SER A 142 9.17 -3.23 1.66
CA SER A 142 10.48 -3.88 1.52
C SER A 142 11.56 -2.87 1.13
N VAL A 143 12.80 -3.26 1.32
CA VAL A 143 13.96 -2.53 0.81
C VAL A 143 14.74 -3.44 -0.13
N TYR A 144 15.23 -2.86 -1.21
CA TYR A 144 16.29 -3.47 -2.00
C TYR A 144 17.61 -3.40 -1.25
N LEU A 145 18.49 -4.36 -1.51
CA LEU A 145 19.80 -4.47 -0.91
C LEU A 145 20.85 -4.66 -1.99
N ASP A 146 21.90 -3.87 -1.96
CA ASP A 146 23.10 -4.09 -2.75
C ASP A 146 24.38 -3.77 -1.96
N ALA A 147 25.55 -3.82 -2.62
CA ALA A 147 26.82 -3.55 -2.00
C ALA A 147 27.00 -2.10 -1.53
N SER A 148 26.18 -1.16 -2.04
CA SER A 148 26.25 0.27 -1.71
C SER A 148 25.27 0.66 -0.61
N GLY A 149 24.30 -0.19 -0.26
CA GLY A 149 23.31 0.06 0.77
C GLY A 149 21.92 -0.49 0.44
N TYR A 150 20.89 0.25 0.81
CA TYR A 150 19.50 -0.14 0.61
C TYR A 150 18.62 1.08 0.30
N TRP A 151 17.46 0.84 -0.32
CA TRP A 151 16.41 1.83 -0.60
C TRP A 151 15.04 1.17 -0.70
N LEU A 152 13.97 1.97 -0.54
CA LEU A 152 12.60 1.48 -0.56
C LEU A 152 12.26 0.85 -1.92
N THR A 153 11.54 -0.29 -1.91
CA THR A 153 10.99 -0.93 -3.10
C THR A 153 9.71 -0.23 -3.56
N PRO A 154 9.19 -0.51 -4.78
CA PRO A 154 7.83 -0.14 -5.13
C PRO A 154 6.82 -0.60 -4.08
N ILE A 155 5.70 0.12 -3.96
CA ILE A 155 4.58 -0.26 -3.09
C ILE A 155 3.83 -1.44 -3.71
N TYR A 156 3.41 -2.41 -2.90
CA TYR A 156 2.73 -3.63 -3.35
C TYR A 156 1.71 -4.11 -2.33
N ASP A 157 0.79 -5.01 -2.75
CA ASP A 157 -0.15 -5.73 -1.88
C ASP A 157 -1.13 -4.80 -1.14
N VAL A 158 -1.70 -3.82 -1.85
CA VAL A 158 -2.61 -2.81 -1.29
C VAL A 158 -4.05 -3.19 -1.56
N LEU A 159 -4.83 -3.43 -0.51
CA LEU A 159 -6.25 -3.76 -0.60
C LEU A 159 -7.11 -2.82 0.25
N SER A 160 -8.15 -2.27 -0.36
CA SER A 160 -9.14 -1.47 0.34
C SER A 160 -10.14 -2.33 1.13
N ALA A 161 -10.47 -1.92 2.35
CA ALA A 161 -11.53 -2.54 3.12
C ALA A 161 -12.93 -2.02 2.75
N TYR A 162 -13.07 -0.99 1.93
CA TYR A 162 -14.38 -0.43 1.58
C TYR A 162 -15.38 -1.46 1.06
N PRO A 163 -15.01 -2.40 0.16
CA PRO A 163 -15.95 -3.42 -0.31
C PRO A 163 -16.41 -4.38 0.78
N THR A 164 -15.68 -4.46 1.88
CA THR A 164 -15.98 -5.36 3.02
C THR A 164 -16.52 -4.63 4.25
N LEU A 165 -16.57 -3.29 4.21
CA LEU A 165 -17.21 -2.48 5.27
C LEU A 165 -18.71 -2.76 5.29
N GLY A 166 -19.19 -3.25 6.41
CA GLY A 166 -20.56 -3.77 6.55
C GLY A 166 -20.49 -5.14 7.23
N LYS A 167 -19.58 -6.00 6.81
CA LYS A 167 -19.13 -7.18 7.56
C LYS A 167 -18.07 -6.82 8.59
N ILE A 168 -17.07 -6.02 8.19
CA ILE A 168 -16.18 -5.35 9.15
C ILE A 168 -16.91 -4.09 9.63
N GLN A 169 -17.26 -4.04 10.91
CA GLN A 169 -17.85 -2.83 11.48
C GLN A 169 -16.85 -1.67 11.37
N PRO A 170 -17.18 -0.52 10.74
CA PRO A 170 -16.22 0.58 10.54
C PRO A 170 -15.55 1.05 11.83
N LYS A 171 -16.24 0.97 12.96
CA LYS A 171 -15.69 1.32 14.29
C LYS A 171 -14.62 0.35 14.79
N LYS A 172 -14.56 -0.86 14.23
CA LYS A 172 -13.57 -1.89 14.58
C LYS A 172 -12.40 -1.93 13.60
N ALA A 173 -12.52 -1.29 12.42
CA ALA A 173 -11.44 -1.21 11.45
C ALA A 173 -10.24 -0.46 12.06
N LYS A 174 -9.08 -1.10 12.06
CA LYS A 174 -7.83 -0.56 12.58
C LYS A 174 -6.78 -0.58 11.49
N MET A 175 -6.03 0.50 11.35
CA MET A 175 -4.81 0.51 10.54
C MET A 175 -3.78 -0.45 11.15
N ALA A 176 -3.00 -1.09 10.33
CA ALA A 176 -1.92 -1.98 10.77
C ALA A 176 -0.82 -1.24 11.55
N MET A 177 -0.59 0.02 11.19
CA MET A 177 0.32 0.94 11.88
C MET A 177 -0.46 2.14 12.43
N ARG A 178 -0.04 2.65 13.60
CA ARG A 178 -0.69 3.80 14.23
C ARG A 178 -0.36 5.10 13.52
N VAL A 179 -1.32 6.00 13.47
CA VAL A 179 -1.08 7.42 13.22
C VAL A 179 -0.89 8.12 14.57
N LYS A 180 0.26 8.75 14.77
CA LYS A 180 0.63 9.41 16.03
C LYS A 180 0.35 10.90 15.96
N SER A 181 -0.32 11.40 17.01
CA SER A 181 -0.41 12.83 17.32
C SER A 181 -0.09 12.98 18.81
N LYS A 182 -0.86 13.76 19.57
CA LYS A 182 -0.79 13.71 21.05
C LYS A 182 -1.04 12.28 21.55
N ASN A 183 -1.98 11.57 20.91
CA ASN A 183 -2.31 10.18 21.19
C ASN A 183 -1.94 9.27 20.00
N SER A 184 -1.98 7.95 20.21
CA SER A 184 -1.84 6.94 19.16
C SER A 184 -3.22 6.55 18.63
N HIS A 185 -3.40 6.55 17.30
CA HIS A 185 -4.66 6.29 16.63
C HIS A 185 -4.52 5.08 15.70
N TYR A 186 -5.02 3.92 16.12
CA TYR A 186 -5.14 2.74 15.25
C TYR A 186 -6.50 2.69 14.55
N HIS A 187 -7.59 3.08 15.25
CA HIS A 187 -8.92 3.01 14.65
C HIS A 187 -9.06 3.98 13.48
N TRP A 188 -9.26 3.43 12.28
CA TRP A 188 -9.34 4.15 11.03
C TRP A 188 -10.29 5.36 11.09
N HIS A 189 -11.52 5.16 11.61
CA HIS A 189 -12.54 6.23 11.70
C HIS A 189 -12.17 7.37 12.65
N LYS A 190 -11.23 7.16 13.58
CA LYS A 190 -10.75 8.16 14.55
C LYS A 190 -9.58 8.99 14.01
N ILE A 191 -8.95 8.57 12.92
CA ILE A 191 -7.88 9.33 12.27
C ILE A 191 -8.49 10.53 11.57
N LEU A 192 -7.86 11.70 11.75
CA LEU A 192 -8.29 12.98 11.21
C LEU A 192 -7.12 13.66 10.52
N PRO A 193 -7.36 14.54 9.52
CA PRO A 193 -6.31 15.27 8.79
C PRO A 193 -5.31 15.97 9.71
N ARG A 194 -5.77 16.62 10.78
CA ARG A 194 -4.91 17.30 11.77
C ARG A 194 -3.92 16.40 12.52
N HIS A 195 -4.06 15.08 12.42
CA HIS A 195 -3.12 14.14 13.06
C HIS A 195 -1.85 13.95 12.22
N TRP A 196 -1.93 14.12 10.91
CA TRP A 196 -0.85 13.82 9.98
C TRP A 196 0.39 14.73 10.12
N PRO A 197 0.26 16.06 10.27
CA PRO A 197 1.43 16.92 10.51
C PRO A 197 2.19 16.57 11.79
N ASN A 198 1.47 16.11 12.83
CA ASN A 198 2.12 15.62 14.04
C ASN A 198 2.74 14.23 13.83
N HIS A 199 2.08 13.35 13.07
CA HIS A 199 2.64 12.04 12.71
C HIS A 199 3.96 12.20 11.94
N ALA A 200 4.04 13.14 11.01
CA ALA A 200 5.25 13.47 10.28
C ALA A 200 6.44 13.78 11.20
N LYS A 201 6.24 14.57 12.26
CA LYS A 201 7.30 14.85 13.25
C LYS A 201 7.90 13.58 13.86
N PHE A 202 7.05 12.61 14.17
CA PHE A 202 7.48 11.33 14.72
C PHE A 202 8.13 10.42 13.66
N SER A 203 7.88 10.72 12.37
CA SER A 203 8.49 10.04 11.22
C SER A 203 9.73 10.77 10.70
N GLY A 204 10.28 11.73 11.45
CA GLY A 204 11.48 12.49 11.05
C GLY A 204 11.25 13.55 9.97
N LEU A 205 9.99 13.84 9.62
CA LEU A 205 9.63 14.84 8.60
C LEU A 205 9.14 16.14 9.24
N SER A 206 9.42 17.28 8.59
CA SER A 206 8.84 18.54 9.04
C SER A 206 7.33 18.56 8.76
N PRO A 207 6.52 19.15 9.67
CA PRO A 207 5.08 19.29 9.44
C PRO A 207 4.72 20.08 8.18
N ASP A 208 5.54 21.07 7.83
CA ASP A 208 5.30 21.92 6.66
C ASP A 208 5.50 21.12 5.36
N ILE A 209 6.58 20.33 5.27
CA ILE A 209 6.80 19.39 4.16
C ILE A 209 5.63 18.38 4.09
N ALA A 210 5.22 17.84 5.21
CA ALA A 210 4.11 16.89 5.24
C ALA A 210 2.78 17.52 4.75
N GLN A 211 2.51 18.76 5.09
CA GLN A 211 1.32 19.48 4.62
C GLN A 211 1.38 19.75 3.11
N GLU A 212 2.54 20.16 2.59
CA GLU A 212 2.76 20.35 1.16
C GLU A 212 2.54 19.05 0.38
N LEU A 213 3.16 17.96 0.82
CA LEU A 213 3.01 16.64 0.20
C LEU A 213 1.57 16.13 0.23
N ILE A 214 0.88 16.27 1.36
CA ILE A 214 -0.54 15.91 1.49
C ILE A 214 -1.40 16.80 0.60
N GLY A 215 -1.07 18.09 0.50
CA GLY A 215 -1.75 19.03 -0.40
C GLY A 215 -1.69 18.55 -1.84
N ALA A 216 -0.50 18.18 -2.33
CA ALA A 216 -0.32 17.65 -3.68
C ALA A 216 -1.16 16.37 -3.93
N ILE A 217 -1.20 15.43 -2.98
CA ILE A 217 -2.06 14.24 -3.08
C ILE A 217 -3.54 14.64 -3.20
N ASN A 218 -3.98 15.60 -2.40
CA ASN A 218 -5.39 16.03 -2.41
C ASN A 218 -5.78 16.77 -3.70
N GLU A 219 -4.86 17.50 -4.32
CA GLU A 219 -5.07 18.17 -5.60
C GLU A 219 -5.18 17.17 -6.75
N GLU A 220 -4.31 16.15 -6.80
CA GLU A 220 -4.27 15.13 -7.86
C GLU A 220 -5.32 14.03 -7.70
N PHE A 221 -5.94 13.94 -6.55
CA PHE A 221 -6.80 12.86 -6.12
C PHE A 221 -7.94 12.52 -7.09
N GLN A 222 -8.72 13.53 -7.56
CA GLN A 222 -9.84 13.30 -8.48
C GLN A 222 -9.31 12.85 -9.85
N GLY A 223 -8.26 13.49 -10.35
CA GLY A 223 -7.63 13.10 -11.61
C GLY A 223 -7.06 11.68 -11.59
N ALA A 224 -6.52 11.27 -10.45
CA ALA A 224 -6.02 9.89 -10.27
C ALA A 224 -7.17 8.87 -10.30
N LEU A 225 -8.32 9.16 -9.67
CA LEU A 225 -9.51 8.31 -9.76
C LEU A 225 -10.02 8.18 -11.19
N ASP A 226 -10.12 9.30 -11.91
CA ASP A 226 -10.62 9.31 -13.30
C ASP A 226 -9.71 8.49 -14.22
N LYS A 227 -8.39 8.62 -14.09
CA LYS A 227 -7.40 7.84 -14.82
C LYS A 227 -7.49 6.35 -14.46
N THR A 228 -7.64 6.02 -13.17
CA THR A 228 -7.80 4.62 -12.71
C THR A 228 -9.01 3.96 -13.36
N TRP A 229 -10.12 4.69 -13.48
CA TRP A 229 -11.31 4.19 -14.17
C TRP A 229 -11.14 4.08 -15.68
N ALA A 230 -10.36 4.96 -16.29
CA ALA A 230 -10.04 4.88 -17.72
C ALA A 230 -9.17 3.67 -18.07
N ASP A 231 -8.31 3.23 -17.13
CA ASP A 231 -7.44 2.06 -17.29
C ASP A 231 -8.17 0.74 -17.00
N ALA A 232 -9.39 0.76 -16.44
CA ALA A 232 -10.07 -0.46 -16.01
C ALA A 232 -10.39 -1.39 -17.19
N PRO A 233 -9.88 -2.65 -17.19
CA PRO A 233 -10.13 -3.58 -18.29
C PRO A 233 -11.60 -4.04 -18.33
N ASP A 234 -12.06 -4.55 -19.46
CA ASP A 234 -13.45 -4.96 -19.68
C ASP A 234 -13.97 -5.98 -18.64
N HIS A 235 -13.08 -6.87 -18.20
CA HIS A 235 -13.41 -7.90 -17.22
C HIS A 235 -13.22 -7.46 -15.74
N PHE A 236 -12.93 -6.18 -15.50
CA PHE A 236 -12.84 -5.61 -14.16
C PHE A 236 -14.21 -5.61 -13.47
N HIS A 237 -14.25 -6.01 -12.20
CA HIS A 237 -15.47 -6.01 -11.39
C HIS A 237 -15.81 -4.58 -10.92
N ARG A 238 -16.63 -3.88 -11.72
CA ARG A 238 -16.94 -2.45 -11.55
C ARG A 238 -17.48 -2.10 -10.17
N GLU A 239 -18.37 -2.94 -9.59
CA GLU A 239 -18.94 -2.69 -8.26
C GLU A 239 -17.84 -2.53 -7.18
N THR A 240 -16.75 -3.30 -7.26
CA THR A 240 -15.61 -3.18 -6.34
C THR A 240 -14.97 -1.79 -6.46
N GLY A 241 -14.68 -1.34 -7.66
CA GLY A 241 -14.14 0.01 -7.89
C GLY A 241 -15.09 1.12 -7.45
N GLU A 242 -16.39 0.96 -7.69
CA GLU A 242 -17.43 1.92 -7.26
C GLU A 242 -17.50 2.03 -5.72
N GLN A 243 -17.41 0.90 -5.01
CA GLN A 243 -17.39 0.88 -3.55
C GLN A 243 -16.14 1.57 -3.00
N ILE A 244 -14.97 1.33 -3.60
CA ILE A 244 -13.72 1.99 -3.23
C ILE A 244 -13.82 3.49 -3.51
N THR A 245 -14.18 3.88 -4.73
CA THR A 245 -14.33 5.29 -5.15
C THR A 245 -15.28 6.04 -4.23
N LYS A 246 -16.47 5.47 -3.98
CA LYS A 246 -17.46 6.07 -3.06
C LYS A 246 -16.88 6.24 -1.66
N GLY A 247 -16.21 5.22 -1.13
CA GLY A 247 -15.63 5.25 0.20
C GLY A 247 -14.59 6.35 0.36
N VAL A 248 -13.71 6.47 -0.62
CA VAL A 248 -12.64 7.48 -0.66
C VAL A 248 -13.25 8.90 -0.78
N LEU A 249 -14.21 9.12 -1.72
CA LEU A 249 -14.89 10.40 -1.88
C LEU A 249 -15.69 10.80 -0.64
N ASP A 250 -16.38 9.85 0.00
CA ASP A 250 -17.12 10.10 1.25
C ASP A 250 -16.19 10.50 2.40
N LEU A 251 -15.01 9.89 2.48
CA LEU A 251 -13.99 10.26 3.47
C LEU A 251 -13.44 11.67 3.18
N ALA A 252 -13.10 11.94 1.92
CA ALA A 252 -12.57 13.22 1.47
C ALA A 252 -13.56 14.35 1.78
N ARG A 253 -14.82 14.23 1.37
CA ARG A 253 -15.88 15.23 1.66
C ARG A 253 -16.08 15.47 3.15
N LYS A 254 -16.06 14.41 3.97
CA LYS A 254 -16.30 14.51 5.41
C LYS A 254 -15.12 15.06 6.20
N LYS A 255 -13.90 14.85 5.73
CA LYS A 255 -12.71 15.12 6.53
C LYS A 255 -11.73 16.10 5.88
N LEU A 256 -11.66 16.16 4.56
CA LEU A 256 -10.72 17.02 3.84
C LEU A 256 -11.34 18.33 3.37
N LEU A 257 -12.66 18.47 3.41
CA LEU A 257 -13.42 19.65 2.98
C LEU A 257 -13.25 19.98 1.48
N ILE A 258 -13.13 18.94 0.65
CA ILE A 258 -13.13 19.05 -0.81
C ILE A 258 -14.50 18.69 -1.38
#